data_839a350a885dbff7ceea30a6ef58c0b4
#
_entry.id   839a350a885dbff7ceea30a6ef58c0b4
#
_cell.length_a   1.000
_cell.length_b   1.000
_cell.length_c   1.000
_cell.angle_alpha   90.00
_cell.angle_beta   90.00
_cell.angle_gamma   90.00
#
_symmetry.space_group_name_H-M   'P 1'
#
loop_
_entity.id
_entity.type
_entity.pdbx_description
1 polymer ?
#
loop_
_entity_poly.entity_id
_entity_poly.type
_entity_poly.pdbx_seq_one_letter_code
_entity_poly.pdbx_strand_id
1 'polypeptide(L)'
;MPVNQVLAAGTLVVGVGAFAAAIYLLAQFARSLGWGQHAGPLPPGPPGHWLFGNLPPTSFAYRYYTELAGTYGPVFTMRYGSHRVCVITGHQAAMDIMVKQSHKLIDRPRYVAAGEIISAGMRTLLTRAGDRLRRLRSSLHAALQPQVSAKYEPIQTHNALNYILDLLDDPDKHLEHAKRYAASVIMTVTYGKTTPTSYSDPEVQRIGQGAARLGSALRPGAYLVDTYPFLRYIPGFTSELQRYHEEEKMLYRSQVGEVKERQAKNEINPCFVTYLLEQQEESGLSDDELAYLAGSMFGAGSDTTAGVLGFLTMASARYPEAQRRAQAQLDAVVGRDRLPTSADQDSLPEVWAYIEELYRWRPVVPSGISHSATQDIIWKDYVIPAGTEVVGCHWAIARDPEVFPDGEEFKPTRWLDDQGRLKDDLKFFNWGFGRRVCPGQHLADRSVFINTALVLWAFEISEDPKHPIDTLGIMDGALAHPEPFVARFKPRVPDLREKIALFRDSME
;
A
#
# COMPACT_ATOMS: atom_id res chain seq x y z
N MET A 1 -16.59 47.39 -33.36
CA MET A 1 -15.40 47.84 -32.58
C MET A 1 -14.24 47.90 -33.54
N PRO A 2 -13.43 48.95 -33.57
CA PRO A 2 -12.30 49.06 -34.46
C PRO A 2 -11.24 48.01 -34.09
N VAL A 3 -10.73 47.35 -35.09
CA VAL A 3 -9.73 46.24 -35.02
C VAL A 3 -8.54 46.56 -34.10
N ASN A 4 -8.15 47.83 -34.03
CA ASN A 4 -7.08 48.32 -33.13
C ASN A 4 -7.38 48.17 -31.62
N GLN A 5 -8.67 48.22 -31.20
CA GLN A 5 -9.02 48.00 -29.79
C GLN A 5 -8.99 46.54 -29.39
N VAL A 6 -9.31 45.63 -30.30
CA VAL A 6 -9.24 44.17 -30.07
C VAL A 6 -7.78 43.71 -29.99
N LEU A 7 -6.93 44.25 -30.88
CA LEU A 7 -5.47 43.99 -30.85
C LEU A 7 -4.81 44.55 -29.58
N ALA A 8 -5.17 45.76 -29.15
CA ALA A 8 -4.66 46.34 -27.90
C ALA A 8 -5.09 45.55 -26.66
N ALA A 9 -6.36 45.07 -26.59
CA ALA A 9 -6.85 44.25 -25.53
C ALA A 9 -6.16 42.87 -25.50
N GLY A 10 -5.93 42.27 -26.67
CA GLY A 10 -5.18 41.00 -26.79
C GLY A 10 -3.73 41.13 -26.32
N THR A 11 -3.05 42.20 -26.69
CA THR A 11 -1.66 42.46 -26.25
C THR A 11 -1.58 42.74 -24.74
N LEU A 12 -2.58 43.40 -24.17
CA LEU A 12 -2.64 43.68 -22.75
C LEU A 12 -2.86 42.37 -21.95
N VAL A 13 -3.75 41.51 -22.40
CA VAL A 13 -4.01 40.20 -21.76
C VAL A 13 -2.78 39.30 -21.80
N VAL A 14 -2.09 39.22 -22.93
CA VAL A 14 -0.84 38.47 -23.07
C VAL A 14 0.27 39.06 -22.21
N GLY A 15 0.39 40.40 -22.15
CA GLY A 15 1.38 41.08 -21.33
C GLY A 15 1.13 40.86 -19.81
N VAL A 16 -0.12 40.96 -19.35
CA VAL A 16 -0.50 40.70 -17.96
C VAL A 16 -0.28 39.23 -17.60
N GLY A 17 -0.60 38.30 -18.51
CA GLY A 17 -0.35 36.87 -18.34
C GLY A 17 1.15 36.55 -18.24
N ALA A 18 1.98 37.13 -19.11
CA ALA A 18 3.42 36.95 -19.08
C ALA A 18 4.05 37.55 -17.78
N PHE A 19 3.56 38.72 -17.35
CA PHE A 19 4.03 39.37 -16.12
C PHE A 19 3.62 38.58 -14.86
N ALA A 20 2.39 38.08 -14.80
CA ALA A 20 1.92 37.20 -13.71
C ALA A 20 2.72 35.88 -13.67
N ALA A 21 3.00 35.30 -14.83
CA ALA A 21 3.85 34.13 -14.94
C ALA A 21 5.29 34.40 -14.47
N ALA A 22 5.86 35.56 -14.84
CA ALA A 22 7.18 35.97 -14.39
C ALA A 22 7.25 36.18 -12.87
N ILE A 23 6.25 36.86 -12.27
CA ILE A 23 6.15 37.02 -10.80
C ILE A 23 5.98 35.66 -10.12
N TYR A 24 5.15 34.77 -10.66
CA TYR A 24 4.96 33.43 -10.15
C TYR A 24 6.28 32.62 -10.19
N LEU A 25 7.00 32.67 -11.30
CA LEU A 25 8.29 32.02 -11.46
C LEU A 25 9.36 32.60 -10.51
N LEU A 26 9.38 33.94 -10.35
CA LEU A 26 10.27 34.59 -9.40
C LEU A 26 9.93 34.26 -7.95
N ALA A 27 8.64 34.20 -7.60
CA ALA A 27 8.20 33.79 -6.27
C ALA A 27 8.52 32.31 -5.99
N GLN A 28 8.35 31.44 -6.99
CA GLN A 28 8.76 30.03 -6.92
C GLN A 28 10.27 29.90 -6.79
N PHE A 29 11.02 30.68 -7.54
CA PHE A 29 12.48 30.74 -7.48
C PHE A 29 12.98 31.24 -6.12
N ALA A 30 12.41 32.32 -5.59
CA ALA A 30 12.72 32.82 -4.25
C ALA A 30 12.43 31.77 -3.16
N ARG A 31 11.30 31.06 -3.26
CA ARG A 31 10.99 29.94 -2.38
C ARG A 31 11.95 28.76 -2.53
N SER A 32 12.40 28.48 -3.76
CA SER A 32 13.34 27.39 -4.02
C SER A 32 14.76 27.69 -3.49
N LEU A 33 15.12 28.96 -3.38
CA LEU A 33 16.37 29.40 -2.75
C LEU A 33 16.33 29.39 -1.23
N GLY A 34 15.20 28.99 -0.62
CA GLY A 34 15.07 28.95 0.83
C GLY A 34 14.97 30.34 1.49
N TRP A 35 14.50 31.34 0.77
CA TRP A 35 14.20 32.68 1.30
C TRP A 35 12.91 32.64 2.16
N GLY A 36 12.95 31.83 3.18
CA GLY A 36 12.10 31.80 4.35
C GLY A 36 12.99 31.32 5.47
N GLN A 37 13.15 32.09 6.52
CA GLN A 37 14.04 31.81 7.65
C GLN A 37 13.75 30.40 8.20
N HIS A 38 14.56 29.42 7.82
CA HIS A 38 14.60 28.13 8.48
C HIS A 38 15.63 28.17 9.59
N ALA A 39 15.30 27.59 10.73
CA ALA A 39 16.14 27.64 11.93
C ALA A 39 17.46 26.84 11.82
N GLY A 40 17.77 26.23 10.65
CA GLY A 40 18.95 25.42 10.42
C GLY A 40 19.12 24.94 8.97
N PRO A 41 20.21 24.22 8.66
CA PRO A 41 20.47 23.68 7.33
C PRO A 41 19.50 22.56 6.97
N LEU A 42 19.25 22.37 5.67
CA LEU A 42 18.53 21.21 5.15
C LEU A 42 19.39 19.95 5.24
N PRO A 43 18.83 18.75 5.36
CA PRO A 43 19.55 17.51 5.12
C PRO A 43 20.28 17.55 3.78
N PRO A 44 21.48 16.94 3.65
CA PRO A 44 22.28 16.94 2.43
C PRO A 44 21.48 16.32 1.27
N GLY A 45 21.98 16.47 0.05
CA GLY A 45 21.32 15.84 -1.09
C GLY A 45 22.05 16.10 -2.41
N PRO A 46 21.64 15.42 -3.48
CA PRO A 46 22.27 15.56 -4.77
C PRO A 46 22.07 16.97 -5.34
N PRO A 47 23.12 17.53 -5.99
CA PRO A 47 23.01 18.81 -6.64
C PRO A 47 21.93 18.75 -7.74
N GLY A 48 21.04 19.72 -7.75
CA GLY A 48 19.99 19.84 -8.75
C GLY A 48 20.20 20.99 -9.72
N HIS A 49 19.59 20.90 -10.89
CA HIS A 49 19.56 22.05 -11.81
C HIS A 49 18.88 23.25 -11.13
N TRP A 50 19.41 24.45 -11.32
CA TRP A 50 18.95 25.65 -10.60
C TRP A 50 17.46 25.93 -10.76
N LEU A 51 16.85 25.65 -11.93
CA LEU A 51 15.43 25.85 -12.21
C LEU A 51 14.60 24.56 -11.94
N PHE A 52 15.01 23.44 -12.53
CA PHE A 52 14.21 22.21 -12.53
C PHE A 52 14.47 21.31 -11.30
N GLY A 53 15.56 21.52 -10.59
CA GLY A 53 15.97 20.64 -9.49
C GLY A 53 16.58 19.33 -9.97
N ASN A 54 16.28 18.26 -9.28
CA ASN A 54 16.68 16.91 -9.63
C ASN A 54 15.67 16.31 -10.63
N LEU A 55 16.11 15.37 -11.42
CA LEU A 55 15.19 14.58 -12.25
C LEU A 55 14.54 13.50 -11.38
N PRO A 56 13.22 13.34 -11.45
CA PRO A 56 12.56 12.25 -10.74
C PRO A 56 12.95 10.90 -11.37
N PRO A 57 13.03 9.82 -10.57
CA PRO A 57 13.27 8.49 -11.10
C PRO A 57 12.09 8.05 -12.00
N THR A 58 12.39 7.49 -13.14
CA THR A 58 11.39 7.03 -14.12
C THR A 58 10.83 5.65 -13.75
N SER A 59 11.61 4.85 -13.01
CA SER A 59 11.28 3.50 -12.56
C SER A 59 11.97 3.19 -11.24
N PHE A 60 11.44 2.24 -10.48
CA PHE A 60 12.03 1.71 -9.26
C PHE A 60 12.58 2.80 -8.31
N ALA A 61 11.76 3.82 -8.01
CA ALA A 61 12.17 4.96 -7.19
C ALA A 61 12.87 4.56 -5.88
N TYR A 62 12.42 3.47 -5.25
CA TYR A 62 13.00 2.95 -4.02
C TYR A 62 14.46 2.47 -4.19
N ARG A 63 14.84 1.91 -5.34
CA ARG A 63 16.23 1.52 -5.64
C ARG A 63 17.11 2.76 -5.79
N TYR A 64 16.63 3.74 -6.55
CA TYR A 64 17.32 5.02 -6.73
C TYR A 64 17.55 5.74 -5.38
N TYR A 65 16.55 5.76 -4.49
CA TYR A 65 16.70 6.35 -3.16
C TYR A 65 17.70 5.58 -2.30
N THR A 66 17.75 4.26 -2.44
CA THR A 66 18.72 3.43 -1.73
C THR A 66 20.16 3.71 -2.17
N GLU A 67 20.40 3.90 -3.48
CA GLU A 67 21.70 4.29 -4.02
C GLU A 67 22.14 5.66 -3.49
N LEU A 68 21.26 6.65 -3.50
CA LEU A 68 21.54 7.98 -2.96
C LEU A 68 21.86 7.96 -1.47
N ALA A 69 21.24 7.08 -0.71
CA ALA A 69 21.52 6.93 0.73
C ALA A 69 22.98 6.55 1.01
N GLY A 70 23.60 5.78 0.13
CA GLY A 70 25.02 5.44 0.23
C GLY A 70 25.96 6.66 0.14
N THR A 71 25.51 7.74 -0.49
CA THR A 71 26.28 8.98 -0.66
C THR A 71 25.89 10.07 0.34
N TYR A 72 24.60 10.24 0.59
CA TYR A 72 24.05 11.38 1.34
C TYR A 72 23.60 11.00 2.75
N GLY A 73 23.65 9.73 3.11
CA GLY A 73 23.27 9.23 4.43
C GLY A 73 21.77 8.92 4.58
N PRO A 74 21.33 8.65 5.83
CA PRO A 74 20.01 8.10 6.12
C PRO A 74 18.84 9.09 5.95
N VAL A 75 19.14 10.37 5.76
CA VAL A 75 18.15 11.44 5.50
C VAL A 75 18.77 12.40 4.50
N PHE A 76 18.13 12.59 3.37
CA PHE A 76 18.61 13.52 2.35
C PHE A 76 17.45 14.27 1.68
N THR A 77 17.77 15.41 1.07
CA THR A 77 16.78 16.29 0.45
C THR A 77 17.01 16.37 -1.06
N MET A 78 15.92 16.20 -1.81
CA MET A 78 15.85 16.42 -3.26
C MET A 78 14.87 17.54 -3.57
N ARG A 79 14.94 18.06 -4.81
CA ARG A 79 14.04 19.09 -5.29
C ARG A 79 13.55 18.75 -6.70
N TYR A 80 12.26 18.68 -6.90
CA TYR A 80 11.61 18.49 -8.20
C TYR A 80 10.86 19.77 -8.56
N GLY A 81 11.43 20.56 -9.44
CA GLY A 81 10.92 21.92 -9.69
C GLY A 81 10.94 22.77 -8.42
N SER A 82 9.79 23.24 -7.98
CA SER A 82 9.59 23.94 -6.70
C SER A 82 9.31 23.03 -5.51
N HIS A 83 9.09 21.75 -5.75
CA HIS A 83 8.77 20.75 -4.74
C HIS A 83 10.02 20.26 -4.03
N ARG A 84 10.04 20.36 -2.70
CA ARG A 84 11.09 19.78 -1.86
C ARG A 84 10.62 18.43 -1.35
N VAL A 85 11.50 17.42 -1.48
CA VAL A 85 11.28 16.04 -1.03
C VAL A 85 12.41 15.66 -0.10
N CYS A 86 12.10 15.28 1.13
CA CYS A 86 13.03 14.72 2.08
C CYS A 86 12.83 13.21 2.13
N VAL A 87 13.86 12.44 1.82
CA VAL A 87 13.80 10.97 1.79
C VAL A 87 14.51 10.42 3.02
N ILE A 88 13.83 9.51 3.72
CA ILE A 88 14.31 8.84 4.93
C ILE A 88 14.56 7.38 4.57
N THR A 89 15.80 6.94 4.76
CA THR A 89 16.28 5.61 4.38
C THR A 89 16.87 4.82 5.54
N GLY A 90 17.16 5.49 6.67
CA GLY A 90 17.65 4.84 7.88
C GLY A 90 16.53 4.54 8.87
N HIS A 91 16.61 3.40 9.55
CA HIS A 91 15.61 2.94 10.54
C HIS A 91 15.51 3.90 11.73
N GLN A 92 16.65 4.30 12.34
CA GLN A 92 16.63 5.22 13.47
C GLN A 92 16.08 6.61 13.05
N ALA A 93 16.43 7.08 11.85
CA ALA A 93 15.89 8.33 11.32
C ALA A 93 14.37 8.25 11.11
N ALA A 94 13.85 7.11 10.64
CA ALA A 94 12.41 6.87 10.52
C ALA A 94 11.71 6.88 11.89
N MET A 95 12.31 6.27 12.91
CA MET A 95 11.82 6.35 14.28
C MET A 95 11.76 7.78 14.80
N ASP A 96 12.83 8.56 14.61
CA ASP A 96 12.93 9.90 15.17
C ASP A 96 12.02 10.91 14.44
N ILE A 97 11.90 10.80 13.12
CA ILE A 97 11.16 11.76 12.28
C ILE A 97 9.73 11.31 12.10
N MET A 98 9.50 10.08 11.59
CA MET A 98 8.18 9.64 11.12
C MET A 98 7.31 9.03 12.22
N VAL A 99 7.90 8.49 13.27
CA VAL A 99 7.16 7.94 14.42
C VAL A 99 7.03 8.96 15.52
N LYS A 100 8.14 9.42 16.11
CA LYS A 100 8.12 10.33 17.27
C LYS A 100 7.54 11.71 16.95
N GLN A 101 7.76 12.23 15.71
CA GLN A 101 7.21 13.50 15.25
C GLN A 101 6.02 13.36 14.29
N SER A 102 5.35 12.21 14.31
CA SER A 102 4.24 11.88 13.40
C SER A 102 3.08 12.88 13.42
N HIS A 103 2.91 13.64 14.51
CA HIS A 103 1.90 14.69 14.60
C HIS A 103 2.14 15.84 13.61
N LYS A 104 3.40 16.05 13.18
CA LYS A 104 3.80 17.01 12.15
C LYS A 104 3.68 16.45 10.73
N LEU A 105 3.49 15.14 10.58
CA LEU A 105 3.45 14.40 9.32
C LEU A 105 2.07 13.79 9.03
N ILE A 106 1.01 14.37 9.59
CA ILE A 106 -0.35 13.87 9.38
C ILE A 106 -0.90 14.22 8.00
N ASP A 107 -0.35 15.23 7.31
CA ASP A 107 -0.86 15.67 6.01
C ASP A 107 -0.26 14.86 4.84
N ARG A 108 -0.86 15.02 3.68
CA ARG A 108 -0.38 14.46 2.40
C ARG A 108 0.06 15.58 1.47
N PRO A 109 1.05 15.33 0.59
CA PRO A 109 1.33 16.22 -0.52
C PRO A 109 0.07 16.46 -1.36
N ARG A 110 0.03 17.58 -2.05
CA ARG A 110 -1.06 17.88 -2.97
C ARG A 110 -0.86 17.08 -4.27
N TYR A 111 -1.71 16.12 -4.51
CA TYR A 111 -1.80 15.39 -5.77
C TYR A 111 -2.99 15.90 -6.56
N VAL A 112 -2.76 16.68 -7.63
CA VAL A 112 -3.86 17.22 -8.45
C VAL A 112 -4.45 16.14 -9.33
N ALA A 113 -3.61 15.37 -10.03
CA ALA A 113 -4.05 14.26 -10.88
C ALA A 113 -4.75 13.15 -10.06
N ALA A 114 -4.01 12.49 -9.18
CA ALA A 114 -4.50 11.35 -8.42
C ALA A 114 -5.53 11.73 -7.35
N GLY A 115 -5.27 12.80 -6.59
CA GLY A 115 -6.07 13.18 -5.44
C GLY A 115 -7.28 14.03 -5.79
N GLU A 116 -7.09 15.12 -6.55
CA GLU A 116 -8.16 16.09 -6.79
C GLU A 116 -9.04 15.70 -7.99
N ILE A 117 -8.46 15.12 -9.07
CA ILE A 117 -9.22 14.82 -10.28
C ILE A 117 -9.71 13.37 -10.25
N ILE A 118 -8.82 12.37 -10.25
CA ILE A 118 -9.25 10.96 -10.29
C ILE A 118 -10.10 10.61 -9.07
N SER A 119 -9.65 10.99 -7.87
CA SER A 119 -10.33 10.61 -6.62
C SER A 119 -11.34 11.63 -6.10
N ALA A 120 -11.46 12.82 -6.73
CA ALA A 120 -12.28 13.95 -6.26
C ALA A 120 -12.10 14.27 -4.76
N GLY A 121 -10.88 14.05 -4.22
CA GLY A 121 -10.53 14.20 -2.80
C GLY A 121 -11.15 13.15 -1.88
N MET A 122 -11.80 12.10 -2.39
CA MET A 122 -12.55 11.11 -1.60
C MET A 122 -11.71 9.89 -1.18
N ARG A 123 -10.58 9.64 -1.82
CA ARG A 123 -9.72 8.49 -1.47
C ARG A 123 -8.93 8.77 -0.19
N THR A 124 -9.23 8.05 0.88
CA THR A 124 -8.66 8.23 2.22
C THR A 124 -7.13 8.27 2.23
N LEU A 125 -6.47 7.48 1.37
CA LEU A 125 -5.02 7.45 1.22
C LEU A 125 -4.42 8.82 0.91
N LEU A 126 -5.08 9.60 0.04
CA LEU A 126 -4.61 10.89 -0.49
C LEU A 126 -5.30 12.10 0.15
N THR A 127 -6.33 11.88 0.95
CA THR A 127 -7.07 12.95 1.62
C THR A 127 -6.15 13.70 2.58
N ARG A 128 -6.09 15.01 2.45
CA ARG A 128 -5.28 15.89 3.30
C ARG A 128 -5.83 15.96 4.73
N ALA A 129 -4.99 16.39 5.66
CA ALA A 129 -5.40 16.57 7.05
C ALA A 129 -6.58 17.53 7.18
N GLY A 130 -7.57 17.17 8.01
CA GLY A 130 -8.78 17.95 8.25
C GLY A 130 -9.98 17.05 8.61
N ASP A 131 -11.15 17.66 8.69
CA ASP A 131 -12.38 16.99 9.14
C ASP A 131 -12.81 15.85 8.23
N ARG A 132 -12.65 16.02 6.92
CA ARG A 132 -12.94 14.96 5.96
C ARG A 132 -12.13 13.69 6.23
N LEU A 133 -10.82 13.82 6.40
CA LEU A 133 -9.96 12.71 6.75
C LEU A 133 -10.39 12.04 8.05
N ARG A 134 -10.77 12.86 9.05
CA ARG A 134 -11.22 12.34 10.35
C ARG A 134 -12.46 11.47 10.19
N ARG A 135 -13.49 11.94 9.47
CA ARG A 135 -14.73 11.18 9.21
C ARG A 135 -14.43 9.87 8.47
N LEU A 136 -13.69 9.94 7.34
CA LEU A 136 -13.33 8.76 6.55
C LEU A 136 -12.54 7.72 7.38
N ARG A 137 -11.56 8.16 8.17
CA ARG A 137 -10.78 7.24 9.00
C ARG A 137 -11.56 6.68 10.19
N SER A 138 -12.47 7.45 10.78
CA SER A 138 -13.35 6.96 11.84
C SER A 138 -14.23 5.82 11.35
N SER A 139 -14.84 5.97 10.17
CA SER A 139 -15.67 4.92 9.57
C SER A 139 -14.88 3.66 9.22
N LEU A 140 -13.65 3.80 8.70
CA LEU A 140 -12.76 2.63 8.47
C LEU A 140 -12.34 1.96 9.78
N HIS A 141 -12.01 2.75 10.81
CA HIS A 141 -11.59 2.20 12.10
C HIS A 141 -12.68 1.35 12.75
N ALA A 142 -13.94 1.78 12.67
CA ALA A 142 -15.06 1.04 13.21
C ALA A 142 -15.17 -0.39 12.64
N ALA A 143 -14.84 -0.57 11.34
CA ALA A 143 -14.90 -1.88 10.68
C ALA A 143 -13.58 -2.68 10.75
N LEU A 144 -12.44 -2.03 11.02
CA LEU A 144 -11.11 -2.64 10.88
C LEU A 144 -10.31 -2.69 12.20
N GLN A 145 -10.91 -2.26 13.31
CA GLN A 145 -10.28 -2.40 14.63
C GLN A 145 -10.10 -3.87 15.03
N PRO A 146 -9.17 -4.21 15.93
CA PRO A 146 -8.79 -5.60 16.24
C PRO A 146 -9.96 -6.53 16.54
N GLN A 147 -10.91 -6.08 17.38
CA GLN A 147 -12.07 -6.89 17.79
C GLN A 147 -13.05 -7.17 16.65
N VAL A 148 -13.21 -6.22 15.70
CA VAL A 148 -14.07 -6.41 14.54
C VAL A 148 -13.36 -7.26 13.48
N SER A 149 -12.07 -7.02 13.26
CA SER A 149 -11.25 -7.81 12.35
C SER A 149 -11.22 -9.30 12.73
N ALA A 150 -11.32 -9.62 14.03
CA ALA A 150 -11.42 -11.00 14.49
C ALA A 150 -12.72 -11.69 14.02
N LYS A 151 -13.80 -10.95 13.82
CA LYS A 151 -15.08 -11.52 13.33
C LYS A 151 -15.03 -11.95 11.86
N TYR A 152 -14.03 -11.49 11.12
CA TYR A 152 -13.85 -11.88 9.70
C TYR A 152 -13.04 -13.17 9.53
N GLU A 153 -12.55 -13.75 10.61
CA GLU A 153 -11.75 -14.98 10.60
C GLU A 153 -12.42 -16.15 9.86
N PRO A 154 -13.72 -16.46 10.04
CA PRO A 154 -14.38 -17.51 9.27
C PRO A 154 -14.31 -17.28 7.76
N ILE A 155 -14.47 -16.03 7.33
CA ILE A 155 -14.36 -15.63 5.91
C ILE A 155 -12.93 -15.85 5.40
N GLN A 156 -11.93 -15.44 6.19
CA GLN A 156 -10.52 -15.60 5.85
C GLN A 156 -10.13 -17.07 5.77
N THR A 157 -10.53 -17.87 6.75
CA THR A 157 -10.25 -19.31 6.81
C THR A 157 -10.91 -20.03 5.64
N HIS A 158 -12.19 -19.80 5.39
CA HIS A 158 -12.89 -20.42 4.25
C HIS A 158 -12.16 -20.14 2.92
N ASN A 159 -11.78 -18.90 2.67
CA ASN A 159 -11.07 -18.54 1.43
C ASN A 159 -9.62 -19.06 1.41
N ALA A 160 -8.95 -19.18 2.56
CA ALA A 160 -7.62 -19.78 2.65
C ALA A 160 -7.65 -21.28 2.32
N LEU A 161 -8.66 -22.01 2.74
CA LEU A 161 -8.87 -23.39 2.36
C LEU A 161 -9.10 -23.55 0.84
N ASN A 162 -9.85 -22.61 0.23
CA ASN A 162 -10.00 -22.59 -1.22
C ASN A 162 -8.65 -22.32 -1.91
N TYR A 163 -7.84 -21.41 -1.37
CA TYR A 163 -6.50 -21.13 -1.89
C TYR A 163 -5.57 -22.34 -1.85
N ILE A 164 -5.61 -23.13 -0.76
CA ILE A 164 -4.86 -24.39 -0.68
C ILE A 164 -5.31 -25.41 -1.73
N LEU A 165 -6.62 -25.52 -1.96
CA LEU A 165 -7.15 -26.42 -2.99
C LEU A 165 -6.75 -25.98 -4.41
N ASP A 166 -6.78 -24.67 -4.68
CA ASP A 166 -6.33 -24.12 -5.96
C ASP A 166 -4.85 -24.41 -6.22
N LEU A 167 -4.00 -24.22 -5.18
CA LEU A 167 -2.57 -24.55 -5.28
C LEU A 167 -2.32 -26.05 -5.51
N LEU A 168 -3.19 -26.90 -4.98
CA LEU A 168 -3.13 -28.34 -5.19
C LEU A 168 -3.54 -28.73 -6.61
N ASP A 169 -4.56 -28.06 -7.18
CA ASP A 169 -5.13 -28.38 -8.48
C ASP A 169 -4.36 -27.75 -9.64
N ASP A 170 -3.90 -26.50 -9.51
CA ASP A 170 -3.18 -25.77 -10.56
C ASP A 170 -2.06 -24.89 -9.95
N PRO A 171 -0.95 -25.53 -9.51
CA PRO A 171 0.14 -24.80 -8.85
C PRO A 171 0.83 -23.75 -9.73
N ASP A 172 0.74 -23.88 -11.07
CA ASP A 172 1.37 -22.94 -12.01
C ASP A 172 0.70 -21.55 -11.95
N LYS A 173 -0.56 -21.47 -11.50
CA LYS A 173 -1.30 -20.23 -11.32
C LYS A 173 -1.28 -19.68 -9.89
N HIS A 174 -0.26 -20.01 -9.11
CA HIS A 174 -0.17 -19.61 -7.69
C HIS A 174 -0.35 -18.11 -7.45
N LEU A 175 0.14 -17.22 -8.34
CA LEU A 175 -0.04 -15.77 -8.23
C LEU A 175 -1.49 -15.33 -8.49
N GLU A 176 -2.17 -16.00 -9.42
CA GLU A 176 -3.59 -15.74 -9.70
C GLU A 176 -4.49 -16.21 -8.55
N HIS A 177 -4.16 -17.37 -7.97
CA HIS A 177 -4.86 -17.88 -6.79
C HIS A 177 -4.70 -16.96 -5.57
N ALA A 178 -3.51 -16.38 -5.37
CA ALA A 178 -3.29 -15.38 -4.33
C ALA A 178 -4.17 -14.13 -4.55
N LYS A 179 -4.28 -13.64 -5.79
CA LYS A 179 -5.19 -12.53 -6.14
C LYS A 179 -6.65 -12.88 -5.91
N ARG A 180 -7.06 -14.12 -6.28
CA ARG A 180 -8.41 -14.60 -6.03
C ARG A 180 -8.74 -14.65 -4.54
N TYR A 181 -7.83 -15.20 -3.72
CA TYR A 181 -7.98 -15.20 -2.27
C TYR A 181 -8.22 -13.79 -1.72
N ALA A 182 -7.32 -12.87 -2.03
CA ALA A 182 -7.37 -11.51 -1.50
C ALA A 182 -8.65 -10.77 -1.94
N ALA A 183 -9.03 -10.89 -3.21
CA ALA A 183 -10.26 -10.30 -3.73
C ALA A 183 -11.51 -10.89 -3.07
N SER A 184 -11.56 -12.23 -2.88
CA SER A 184 -12.71 -12.92 -2.28
C SER A 184 -12.94 -12.46 -0.85
N VAL A 185 -11.89 -12.42 -0.03
CA VAL A 185 -11.99 -11.96 1.37
C VAL A 185 -12.52 -10.54 1.44
N ILE A 186 -11.88 -9.62 0.70
CA ILE A 186 -12.24 -8.20 0.82
C ILE A 186 -13.62 -7.89 0.21
N MET A 187 -14.04 -8.62 -0.84
CA MET A 187 -15.40 -8.52 -1.41
C MET A 187 -16.47 -8.93 -0.40
N THR A 188 -16.24 -10.06 0.28
CA THR A 188 -17.18 -10.53 1.31
C THR A 188 -17.23 -9.55 2.47
N VAL A 189 -16.10 -9.09 2.99
CA VAL A 189 -16.04 -8.14 4.10
C VAL A 189 -16.65 -6.79 3.73
N THR A 190 -16.41 -6.30 2.51
CA THR A 190 -16.85 -4.96 2.09
C THR A 190 -18.30 -4.94 1.64
N TYR A 191 -18.70 -5.89 0.79
CA TYR A 191 -19.99 -5.88 0.09
C TYR A 191 -20.90 -7.06 0.42
N GLY A 192 -20.50 -7.96 1.33
CA GLY A 192 -21.26 -9.16 1.69
C GLY A 192 -21.40 -10.14 0.52
N LYS A 193 -20.55 -10.07 -0.49
CA LYS A 193 -20.57 -11.01 -1.63
C LYS A 193 -19.84 -12.29 -1.23
N THR A 194 -20.46 -13.43 -1.49
CA THR A 194 -19.89 -14.75 -1.18
C THR A 194 -19.04 -15.32 -2.31
N THR A 195 -19.02 -14.67 -3.44
CA THR A 195 -18.26 -15.11 -4.63
C THR A 195 -17.70 -13.92 -5.41
N PRO A 196 -16.39 -13.78 -5.50
CA PRO A 196 -15.70 -13.73 -6.76
C PRO A 196 -15.19 -15.12 -7.05
N THR A 197 -15.70 -15.72 -8.10
CA THR A 197 -15.38 -17.11 -8.45
C THR A 197 -14.07 -17.24 -9.21
N SER A 198 -13.53 -16.13 -9.72
CA SER A 198 -12.31 -16.12 -10.53
C SER A 198 -11.58 -14.78 -10.46
N TYR A 199 -10.26 -14.82 -10.60
CA TYR A 199 -9.45 -13.62 -10.86
C TYR A 199 -9.89 -12.88 -12.14
N SER A 200 -10.46 -13.59 -13.11
CA SER A 200 -11.03 -13.02 -14.34
C SER A 200 -12.39 -12.35 -14.16
N ASP A 201 -12.94 -12.33 -12.94
CA ASP A 201 -14.17 -11.64 -12.63
C ASP A 201 -14.07 -10.15 -13.06
N PRO A 202 -15.02 -9.64 -13.87
CA PRO A 202 -14.97 -8.27 -14.39
C PRO A 202 -14.81 -7.20 -13.33
N GLU A 203 -15.34 -7.41 -12.12
CA GLU A 203 -15.24 -6.46 -11.01
C GLU A 203 -13.81 -6.43 -10.45
N VAL A 204 -13.20 -7.59 -10.26
CA VAL A 204 -11.81 -7.73 -9.80
C VAL A 204 -10.86 -7.08 -10.81
N GLN A 205 -11.07 -7.33 -12.11
CA GLN A 205 -10.28 -6.74 -13.19
C GLN A 205 -10.40 -5.21 -13.23
N ARG A 206 -11.61 -4.65 -13.11
CA ARG A 206 -11.82 -3.19 -13.11
C ARG A 206 -11.15 -2.51 -11.92
N ILE A 207 -11.18 -3.13 -10.75
CA ILE A 207 -10.53 -2.57 -9.56
C ILE A 207 -9.00 -2.64 -9.69
N GLY A 208 -8.47 -3.74 -10.20
CA GLY A 208 -7.04 -3.83 -10.54
C GLY A 208 -6.60 -2.74 -11.53
N GLN A 209 -7.42 -2.46 -12.56
CA GLN A 209 -7.16 -1.35 -13.49
C GLN A 209 -7.19 0.01 -12.78
N GLY A 210 -8.15 0.25 -11.88
CA GLY A 210 -8.22 1.46 -11.08
C GLY A 210 -6.99 1.65 -10.18
N ALA A 211 -6.54 0.57 -9.53
CA ALA A 211 -5.32 0.59 -8.72
C ALA A 211 -4.06 0.88 -9.56
N ALA A 212 -3.93 0.29 -10.74
CA ALA A 212 -2.82 0.55 -11.66
C ALA A 212 -2.81 2.00 -12.16
N ARG A 213 -3.98 2.57 -12.52
CA ARG A 213 -4.13 3.98 -12.91
C ARG A 213 -3.73 4.93 -11.77
N LEU A 214 -4.18 4.64 -10.55
CA LEU A 214 -3.80 5.39 -9.37
C LEU A 214 -2.29 5.33 -9.13
N GLY A 215 -1.71 4.14 -9.16
CA GLY A 215 -0.27 3.93 -9.01
C GLY A 215 0.54 4.71 -10.05
N SER A 216 0.09 4.72 -11.31
CA SER A 216 0.71 5.51 -12.37
C SER A 216 0.60 7.02 -12.11
N ALA A 217 -0.55 7.48 -11.63
CA ALA A 217 -0.78 8.90 -11.34
C ALA A 217 -0.03 9.39 -10.07
N LEU A 218 0.44 8.48 -9.22
CA LEU A 218 1.27 8.81 -8.05
C LEU A 218 2.76 8.90 -8.37
N ARG A 219 3.20 8.50 -9.56
CA ARG A 219 4.61 8.63 -9.94
C ARG A 219 4.99 10.10 -10.11
N PRO A 220 6.13 10.54 -9.55
CA PRO A 220 6.61 11.90 -9.73
C PRO A 220 6.76 12.25 -11.22
N GLY A 221 6.17 13.36 -11.64
CA GLY A 221 6.24 13.83 -13.03
C GLY A 221 5.32 13.11 -14.03
N ALA A 222 4.49 12.17 -13.60
CA ALA A 222 3.57 11.46 -14.49
C ALA A 222 2.56 12.39 -15.17
N TYR A 223 2.06 13.37 -14.45
CA TYR A 223 1.10 14.34 -14.97
C TYR A 223 1.56 15.78 -14.72
N LEU A 224 1.64 16.58 -15.80
CA LEU A 224 2.06 17.98 -15.71
C LEU A 224 1.14 18.82 -14.82
N VAL A 225 -0.11 18.42 -14.63
CA VAL A 225 -1.06 19.12 -13.77
C VAL A 225 -0.65 19.10 -12.30
N ASP A 226 0.17 18.15 -11.86
CA ASP A 226 0.72 18.13 -10.50
C ASP A 226 1.78 19.22 -10.31
N THR A 227 2.59 19.46 -11.35
CA THR A 227 3.61 20.51 -11.35
C THR A 227 3.02 21.89 -11.64
N TYR A 228 2.04 21.95 -12.54
CA TYR A 228 1.39 23.17 -13.02
C TYR A 228 -0.14 23.08 -12.85
N PRO A 229 -0.69 23.28 -11.64
CA PRO A 229 -2.10 23.06 -11.34
C PRO A 229 -3.09 23.87 -12.18
N PHE A 230 -2.66 25.00 -12.76
CA PHE A 230 -3.49 25.84 -13.63
C PHE A 230 -3.87 25.12 -14.94
N LEU A 231 -3.10 24.11 -15.38
CA LEU A 231 -3.40 23.33 -16.59
C LEU A 231 -4.75 22.59 -16.49
N ARG A 232 -5.27 22.36 -15.29
CA ARG A 232 -6.60 21.77 -15.08
C ARG A 232 -7.75 22.62 -15.66
N TYR A 233 -7.51 23.92 -15.83
CA TYR A 233 -8.51 24.85 -16.35
C TYR A 233 -8.46 24.94 -17.89
N ILE A 234 -7.50 24.30 -18.53
CA ILE A 234 -7.42 24.23 -19.99
C ILE A 234 -8.40 23.15 -20.48
N PRO A 235 -9.39 23.49 -21.33
CA PRO A 235 -10.34 22.54 -21.85
C PRO A 235 -9.65 21.31 -22.49
N GLY A 236 -10.08 20.12 -22.10
CA GLY A 236 -9.56 18.85 -22.61
C GLY A 236 -8.24 18.37 -21.99
N PHE A 237 -7.49 19.22 -21.28
CA PHE A 237 -6.18 18.83 -20.75
C PHE A 237 -6.23 17.68 -19.71
N THR A 238 -7.30 17.61 -18.93
CA THR A 238 -7.51 16.57 -17.90
C THR A 238 -8.64 15.59 -18.23
N SER A 239 -9.08 15.53 -19.49
CA SER A 239 -10.23 14.70 -19.90
C SER A 239 -10.02 13.20 -19.62
N GLU A 240 -8.80 12.70 -19.76
CA GLU A 240 -8.46 11.32 -19.42
C GLU A 240 -8.65 11.05 -17.91
N LEU A 241 -8.15 11.93 -17.05
CA LEU A 241 -8.27 11.81 -15.59
C LEU A 241 -9.72 11.92 -15.14
N GLN A 242 -10.51 12.79 -15.79
CA GLN A 242 -11.95 12.92 -15.54
C GLN A 242 -12.70 11.65 -15.96
N ARG A 243 -12.35 11.03 -17.09
CA ARG A 243 -12.91 9.75 -17.51
C ARG A 243 -12.60 8.67 -16.47
N TYR A 244 -11.37 8.57 -15.97
CA TYR A 244 -11.01 7.62 -14.91
C TYR A 244 -11.84 7.83 -13.64
N HIS A 245 -12.09 9.09 -13.26
CA HIS A 245 -12.98 9.42 -12.15
C HIS A 245 -14.40 8.88 -12.35
N GLU A 246 -15.00 9.15 -13.51
CA GLU A 246 -16.37 8.70 -13.78
C GLU A 246 -16.49 7.17 -13.85
N GLU A 247 -15.50 6.49 -14.44
CA GLU A 247 -15.46 5.02 -14.47
C GLU A 247 -15.36 4.43 -13.04
N GLU A 248 -14.49 4.97 -12.18
CA GLU A 248 -14.38 4.54 -10.78
C GLU A 248 -15.67 4.82 -10.00
N LYS A 249 -16.22 6.01 -10.13
CA LYS A 249 -17.45 6.42 -9.45
C LYS A 249 -18.63 5.53 -9.82
N MET A 250 -18.79 5.24 -11.10
CA MET A 250 -19.85 4.32 -11.57
C MET A 250 -19.66 2.93 -10.97
N LEU A 251 -18.45 2.39 -10.99
CA LEU A 251 -18.16 1.08 -10.41
C LEU A 251 -18.47 1.03 -8.91
N TYR A 252 -18.01 2.00 -8.15
CA TYR A 252 -18.21 1.99 -6.69
C TYR A 252 -19.67 2.22 -6.31
N ARG A 253 -20.38 3.10 -7.03
CA ARG A 253 -21.81 3.31 -6.83
C ARG A 253 -22.65 2.07 -7.20
N SER A 254 -22.31 1.36 -8.28
CA SER A 254 -23.04 0.13 -8.65
C SER A 254 -22.89 -0.94 -7.56
N GLN A 255 -21.70 -1.13 -7.00
CA GLN A 255 -21.47 -2.08 -5.92
C GLN A 255 -22.28 -1.74 -4.65
N VAL A 256 -22.34 -0.47 -4.28
CA VAL A 256 -23.18 -0.02 -3.15
C VAL A 256 -24.66 -0.17 -3.47
N GLY A 257 -25.07 0.10 -4.71
CA GLY A 257 -26.44 -0.09 -5.17
C GLY A 257 -26.91 -1.55 -5.03
N GLU A 258 -26.09 -2.50 -5.45
CA GLU A 258 -26.38 -3.94 -5.27
C GLU A 258 -26.54 -4.34 -3.80
N VAL A 259 -25.72 -3.75 -2.90
CA VAL A 259 -25.86 -3.98 -1.45
C VAL A 259 -27.21 -3.43 -0.95
N LYS A 260 -27.57 -2.20 -1.34
CA LYS A 260 -28.87 -1.60 -0.97
C LYS A 260 -30.07 -2.46 -1.43
N GLU A 261 -30.02 -2.98 -2.66
CA GLU A 261 -31.07 -3.85 -3.21
C GLU A 261 -31.19 -5.17 -2.43
N ARG A 262 -30.07 -5.82 -2.13
CA ARG A 262 -30.03 -7.07 -1.35
C ARG A 262 -30.45 -6.83 0.11
N GLN A 263 -30.08 -5.70 0.70
CA GLN A 263 -30.48 -5.33 2.05
C GLN A 263 -32.00 -5.11 2.12
N ALA A 264 -32.61 -4.44 1.12
CA ALA A 264 -34.04 -4.23 1.05
C ALA A 264 -34.84 -5.54 0.94
N LYS A 265 -34.23 -6.62 0.39
CA LYS A 265 -34.79 -7.96 0.29
C LYS A 265 -34.47 -8.88 1.46
N ASN A 266 -33.69 -8.42 2.45
CA ASN A 266 -33.12 -9.23 3.53
C ASN A 266 -32.26 -10.41 3.02
N GLU A 267 -31.53 -10.22 1.90
CA GLU A 267 -30.72 -11.23 1.24
C GLU A 267 -29.20 -11.00 1.46
N ILE A 268 -28.81 -10.21 2.44
CA ILE A 268 -27.41 -9.88 2.68
C ILE A 268 -27.03 -10.06 4.15
N ASN A 269 -25.85 -10.64 4.36
CA ASN A 269 -25.21 -10.66 5.67
C ASN A 269 -24.59 -9.30 5.99
N PRO A 270 -24.46 -8.92 7.28
CA PRO A 270 -23.77 -7.70 7.69
C PRO A 270 -22.39 -7.59 7.07
N CYS A 271 -22.10 -6.43 6.45
CA CYS A 271 -20.83 -6.14 5.80
C CYS A 271 -20.47 -4.67 6.02
N PHE A 272 -19.29 -4.24 5.54
CA PHE A 272 -18.86 -2.86 5.73
C PHE A 272 -19.83 -1.83 5.12
N VAL A 273 -20.35 -2.09 3.93
CA VAL A 273 -21.31 -1.18 3.28
C VAL A 273 -22.62 -1.10 4.05
N THR A 274 -23.17 -2.21 4.57
CA THR A 274 -24.38 -2.15 5.41
C THR A 274 -24.15 -1.30 6.65
N TYR A 275 -23.00 -1.46 7.32
CA TYR A 275 -22.61 -0.60 8.44
C TYR A 275 -22.53 0.88 8.02
N LEU A 276 -21.89 1.20 6.89
CA LEU A 276 -21.79 2.58 6.42
C LEU A 276 -23.15 3.20 6.13
N LEU A 277 -24.09 2.44 5.58
CA LEU A 277 -25.47 2.88 5.30
C LEU A 277 -26.25 3.16 6.59
N GLU A 278 -26.10 2.31 7.60
CA GLU A 278 -26.72 2.50 8.91
C GLU A 278 -26.17 3.75 9.65
N GLN A 279 -24.88 4.04 9.47
CA GLN A 279 -24.21 5.16 10.13
C GLN A 279 -24.12 6.41 9.26
N GLN A 280 -24.75 6.46 8.09
CA GLN A 280 -24.55 7.53 7.10
C GLN A 280 -24.95 8.90 7.62
N GLU A 281 -26.09 9.01 8.30
CA GLU A 281 -26.55 10.28 8.88
C GLU A 281 -25.60 10.79 9.97
N GLU A 282 -25.15 9.92 10.87
CA GLU A 282 -24.26 10.28 11.98
C GLU A 282 -22.86 10.65 11.48
N SER A 283 -22.33 9.90 10.51
CA SER A 283 -21.00 10.15 9.94
C SER A 283 -20.94 11.36 9.03
N GLY A 284 -22.09 11.80 8.49
CA GLY A 284 -22.20 12.88 7.51
C GLY A 284 -21.48 12.58 6.19
N LEU A 285 -21.35 11.29 5.82
CA LEU A 285 -20.79 10.88 4.53
C LEU A 285 -21.83 11.06 3.41
N SER A 286 -21.42 11.71 2.32
CA SER A 286 -22.22 11.71 1.09
C SER A 286 -22.24 10.31 0.46
N ASP A 287 -23.21 10.04 -0.44
CA ASP A 287 -23.28 8.78 -1.18
C ASP A 287 -22.00 8.48 -1.94
N ASP A 288 -21.35 9.50 -2.51
CA ASP A 288 -20.08 9.35 -3.20
C ASP A 288 -18.93 9.04 -2.24
N GLU A 289 -18.84 9.72 -1.10
CA GLU A 289 -17.82 9.44 -0.08
C GLU A 289 -17.96 8.03 0.46
N LEU A 290 -19.20 7.57 0.71
CA LEU A 290 -19.49 6.19 1.12
C LEU A 290 -19.03 5.19 0.07
N ALA A 291 -19.40 5.40 -1.20
CA ALA A 291 -19.01 4.52 -2.29
C ALA A 291 -17.50 4.48 -2.51
N TYR A 292 -16.83 5.63 -2.47
CA TYR A 292 -15.37 5.72 -2.56
C TYR A 292 -14.66 5.09 -1.36
N LEU A 293 -15.23 5.18 -0.16
CA LEU A 293 -14.67 4.56 1.03
C LEU A 293 -14.69 3.03 0.92
N ALA A 294 -15.83 2.46 0.51
CA ALA A 294 -15.97 1.03 0.24
C ALA A 294 -15.06 0.55 -0.90
N GLY A 295 -15.06 1.26 -2.03
CA GLY A 295 -14.20 0.95 -3.17
C GLY A 295 -12.70 1.06 -2.85
N SER A 296 -12.31 2.03 -2.01
CA SER A 296 -10.93 2.17 -1.54
C SER A 296 -10.51 1.02 -0.63
N MET A 297 -11.40 0.55 0.24
CA MET A 297 -11.16 -0.61 1.10
C MET A 297 -10.96 -1.87 0.26
N PHE A 298 -11.83 -2.09 -0.74
CA PHE A 298 -11.69 -3.22 -1.65
C PHE A 298 -10.39 -3.17 -2.44
N GLY A 299 -10.07 -2.06 -3.11
CA GLY A 299 -8.83 -1.94 -3.89
C GLY A 299 -7.56 -2.12 -3.04
N ALA A 300 -7.52 -1.56 -1.83
CA ALA A 300 -6.37 -1.69 -0.95
C ALA A 300 -6.18 -3.14 -0.43
N GLY A 301 -7.27 -3.81 -0.08
CA GLY A 301 -7.21 -5.17 0.52
C GLY A 301 -6.93 -6.26 -0.50
N SER A 302 -7.41 -6.12 -1.75
CA SER A 302 -7.22 -7.15 -2.78
C SER A 302 -5.79 -7.22 -3.30
N ASP A 303 -5.16 -6.09 -3.56
CA ASP A 303 -3.88 -6.05 -4.27
C ASP A 303 -2.68 -6.28 -3.33
N THR A 304 -2.68 -5.64 -2.16
CA THR A 304 -1.56 -5.74 -1.22
C THR A 304 -1.39 -7.13 -0.62
N THR A 305 -2.48 -7.78 -0.21
CA THR A 305 -2.44 -9.14 0.35
C THR A 305 -1.97 -10.15 -0.69
N ALA A 306 -2.41 -10.02 -1.95
CA ALA A 306 -1.94 -10.86 -3.05
C ALA A 306 -0.42 -10.73 -3.27
N GLY A 307 0.13 -9.51 -3.17
CA GLY A 307 1.57 -9.27 -3.26
C GLY A 307 2.35 -10.01 -2.17
N VAL A 308 1.89 -9.93 -0.91
CA VAL A 308 2.52 -10.66 0.21
C VAL A 308 2.51 -12.17 -0.02
N LEU A 309 1.38 -12.75 -0.47
CA LEU A 309 1.27 -14.19 -0.74
C LEU A 309 2.15 -14.63 -1.92
N GLY A 310 2.32 -13.78 -2.92
CA GLY A 310 3.29 -14.02 -3.99
C GLY A 310 4.73 -14.06 -3.47
N PHE A 311 5.11 -13.14 -2.58
CA PHE A 311 6.41 -13.15 -1.92
C PHE A 311 6.57 -14.30 -0.92
N LEU A 312 5.50 -14.75 -0.27
CA LEU A 312 5.49 -15.97 0.55
C LEU A 312 5.96 -17.18 -0.29
N THR A 313 5.37 -17.36 -1.47
CA THR A 313 5.75 -18.46 -2.39
C THR A 313 7.21 -18.32 -2.83
N MET A 314 7.63 -17.11 -3.22
CA MET A 314 9.01 -16.83 -3.64
C MET A 314 10.02 -17.12 -2.52
N ALA A 315 9.77 -16.65 -1.30
CA ALA A 315 10.64 -16.88 -0.16
C ALA A 315 10.71 -18.35 0.22
N SER A 316 9.57 -19.04 0.23
CA SER A 316 9.51 -20.48 0.54
C SER A 316 10.30 -21.31 -0.47
N ALA A 317 10.20 -20.99 -1.76
CA ALA A 317 10.92 -21.71 -2.81
C ALA A 317 12.44 -21.47 -2.76
N ARG A 318 12.85 -20.24 -2.43
CA ARG A 318 14.25 -19.80 -2.50
C ARG A 318 15.03 -20.02 -1.20
N TYR A 319 14.35 -20.06 -0.05
CA TYR A 319 14.97 -20.20 1.26
C TYR A 319 14.44 -21.43 2.01
N PRO A 320 14.82 -22.65 1.59
CA PRO A 320 14.27 -23.92 2.12
C PRO A 320 14.55 -24.11 3.61
N GLU A 321 15.63 -23.52 4.15
CA GLU A 321 15.94 -23.62 5.58
C GLU A 321 14.92 -22.84 6.41
N ALA A 322 14.58 -21.62 6.01
CA ALA A 322 13.56 -20.81 6.67
C ALA A 322 12.19 -21.52 6.63
N GLN A 323 11.84 -22.09 5.48
CA GLN A 323 10.63 -22.90 5.30
C GLN A 323 10.62 -24.09 6.27
N ARG A 324 11.70 -24.89 6.33
CA ARG A 324 11.79 -26.07 7.20
C ARG A 324 11.65 -25.74 8.68
N ARG A 325 12.20 -24.62 9.15
CA ARG A 325 12.07 -24.18 10.55
C ARG A 325 10.61 -23.91 10.92
N ALA A 326 9.89 -23.12 10.12
CA ALA A 326 8.47 -22.84 10.35
C ALA A 326 7.63 -24.12 10.27
N GLN A 327 7.94 -25.01 9.32
CA GLN A 327 7.30 -26.32 9.17
C GLN A 327 7.52 -27.24 10.37
N ALA A 328 8.72 -27.26 10.93
CA ALA A 328 9.03 -28.05 12.12
C ALA A 328 8.19 -27.60 13.34
N GLN A 329 8.00 -26.29 13.49
CA GLN A 329 7.13 -25.78 14.55
C GLN A 329 5.65 -26.12 14.31
N LEU A 330 5.18 -25.99 13.05
CA LEU A 330 3.82 -26.39 12.68
C LEU A 330 3.60 -27.89 12.95
N ASP A 331 4.55 -28.75 12.61
CA ASP A 331 4.47 -30.19 12.88
C ASP A 331 4.46 -30.48 14.40
N ALA A 332 5.21 -29.72 15.21
CA ALA A 332 5.27 -29.90 16.67
C ALA A 332 4.03 -29.40 17.41
N VAL A 333 3.46 -28.25 16.99
CA VAL A 333 2.37 -27.58 17.70
C VAL A 333 1.00 -28.03 17.16
N VAL A 334 0.85 -28.10 15.84
CA VAL A 334 -0.42 -28.42 15.19
C VAL A 334 -0.50 -29.90 14.85
N GLY A 335 0.63 -30.51 14.47
CA GLY A 335 0.67 -31.85 13.91
C GLY A 335 0.23 -31.89 12.45
N ARG A 336 0.01 -33.10 11.92
CA ARG A 336 -0.44 -33.31 10.54
C ARG A 336 -1.87 -33.82 10.43
N ASP A 337 -2.52 -34.04 11.57
CA ASP A 337 -3.87 -34.62 11.63
C ASP A 337 -4.97 -33.56 11.63
N ARG A 338 -4.68 -32.36 12.09
CA ARG A 338 -5.57 -31.21 11.99
C ARG A 338 -4.94 -30.05 11.24
N LEU A 339 -5.77 -29.14 10.74
CA LEU A 339 -5.32 -27.92 10.10
C LEU A 339 -4.91 -26.86 11.12
N PRO A 340 -3.92 -26.00 10.83
CA PRO A 340 -3.67 -24.79 11.63
C PRO A 340 -4.85 -23.83 11.53
N THR A 341 -5.10 -23.13 12.63
CA THR A 341 -6.16 -22.13 12.79
C THR A 341 -5.60 -20.85 13.40
N SER A 342 -6.37 -19.79 13.41
CA SER A 342 -5.97 -18.55 14.09
C SER A 342 -5.79 -18.70 15.61
N ALA A 343 -6.38 -19.73 16.21
CA ALA A 343 -6.17 -20.03 17.63
C ALA A 343 -4.73 -20.52 17.94
N ASP A 344 -4.00 -20.97 16.94
CA ASP A 344 -2.62 -21.45 17.09
C ASP A 344 -1.59 -20.30 17.06
N GLN A 345 -2.00 -19.08 16.71
CA GLN A 345 -1.11 -17.95 16.41
C GLN A 345 -0.10 -17.65 17.53
N ASP A 346 -0.52 -17.67 18.78
CA ASP A 346 0.33 -17.34 19.93
C ASP A 346 1.37 -18.43 20.23
N SER A 347 1.17 -19.63 19.69
CA SER A 347 2.05 -20.79 19.84
C SER A 347 3.00 -20.99 18.62
N LEU A 348 2.96 -20.09 17.63
CA LEU A 348 3.68 -20.21 16.38
C LEU A 348 4.64 -19.02 16.11
N PRO A 349 5.59 -18.72 17.01
CA PRO A 349 6.54 -17.61 16.82
C PRO A 349 7.43 -17.74 15.58
N GLU A 350 7.80 -18.95 15.12
CA GLU A 350 8.56 -19.14 13.88
C GLU A 350 7.75 -18.74 12.64
N VAL A 351 6.43 -18.98 12.65
CA VAL A 351 5.53 -18.55 11.58
C VAL A 351 5.39 -17.03 11.58
N TRP A 352 5.27 -16.40 12.75
CA TRP A 352 5.26 -14.93 12.85
C TRP A 352 6.59 -14.31 12.45
N ALA A 353 7.71 -14.89 12.86
CA ALA A 353 9.04 -14.45 12.43
C ALA A 353 9.21 -14.54 10.91
N TYR A 354 8.65 -15.58 10.30
CA TYR A 354 8.60 -15.72 8.83
C TYR A 354 7.79 -14.58 8.18
N ILE A 355 6.64 -14.23 8.75
CA ILE A 355 5.77 -13.14 8.25
C ILE A 355 6.44 -11.78 8.38
N GLU A 356 7.02 -11.48 9.56
CA GLU A 356 7.73 -10.22 9.77
C GLU A 356 8.91 -10.06 8.81
N GLU A 357 9.60 -11.17 8.51
CA GLU A 357 10.68 -11.17 7.53
C GLU A 357 10.15 -11.00 6.10
N LEU A 358 8.98 -11.54 5.74
CA LEU A 358 8.34 -11.26 4.45
C LEU A 358 8.08 -9.77 4.28
N TYR A 359 7.50 -9.14 5.29
CA TYR A 359 7.20 -7.72 5.29
C TYR A 359 8.46 -6.86 5.13
N ARG A 360 9.55 -7.23 5.80
CA ARG A 360 10.83 -6.54 5.70
C ARG A 360 11.51 -6.81 4.36
N TRP A 361 11.65 -8.08 3.97
CA TRP A 361 12.47 -8.50 2.84
C TRP A 361 11.95 -7.95 1.52
N ARG A 362 10.64 -8.00 1.31
CA ARG A 362 9.96 -7.49 0.12
C ARG A 362 8.72 -6.68 0.52
N PRO A 363 8.93 -5.44 0.99
CA PRO A 363 7.81 -4.59 1.38
C PRO A 363 6.91 -4.30 0.18
N VAL A 364 5.61 -4.50 0.35
CA VAL A 364 4.62 -4.32 -0.73
C VAL A 364 4.50 -2.87 -1.18
N VAL A 365 4.87 -1.91 -0.33
CA VAL A 365 4.95 -0.48 -0.66
C VAL A 365 6.40 -0.01 -0.52
N PRO A 366 7.29 -0.38 -1.46
CA PRO A 366 8.74 -0.24 -1.27
C PRO A 366 9.22 1.21 -1.16
N SER A 367 8.59 2.14 -1.87
CA SER A 367 8.89 3.58 -1.75
C SER A 367 8.25 4.25 -0.54
N GLY A 368 7.31 3.56 0.15
CA GLY A 368 6.43 4.20 1.13
C GLY A 368 5.40 5.13 0.48
N ILE A 369 4.50 5.68 1.30
CA ILE A 369 3.53 6.68 0.88
C ILE A 369 3.92 8.03 1.48
N SER A 370 4.13 9.01 0.62
CA SER A 370 4.61 10.33 1.02
C SER A 370 3.72 11.03 2.05
N HIS A 371 4.34 11.72 2.98
CA HIS A 371 3.72 12.63 3.93
C HIS A 371 4.06 14.08 3.59
N SER A 372 3.32 15.04 4.11
CA SER A 372 3.65 16.46 4.04
C SER A 372 3.88 16.99 5.45
N ALA A 373 5.01 17.67 5.66
CA ALA A 373 5.32 18.31 6.92
C ALA A 373 4.39 19.51 7.12
N THR A 374 3.61 19.53 8.21
CA THR A 374 2.73 20.65 8.57
C THR A 374 3.44 21.72 9.38
N GLN A 375 4.60 21.39 9.94
CA GLN A 375 5.48 22.24 10.73
C GLN A 375 6.92 21.85 10.47
N ASP A 376 7.86 22.71 10.83
CA ASP A 376 9.29 22.39 10.76
C ASP A 376 9.62 21.19 11.66
N ILE A 377 10.36 20.24 11.10
CA ILE A 377 10.84 19.04 11.79
C ILE A 377 12.33 19.20 12.01
N ILE A 378 12.76 19.11 13.26
CA ILE A 378 14.17 19.15 13.62
C ILE A 378 14.66 17.70 13.80
N TRP A 379 15.75 17.39 13.12
CA TRP A 379 16.44 16.12 13.27
C TRP A 379 17.95 16.33 13.27
N LYS A 380 18.58 16.04 14.41
CA LYS A 380 19.99 16.42 14.65
C LYS A 380 20.18 17.92 14.37
N ASP A 381 21.16 18.27 13.55
CA ASP A 381 21.48 19.64 13.17
C ASP A 381 20.68 20.15 11.95
N TYR A 382 19.76 19.33 11.42
CA TYR A 382 19.01 19.63 10.21
C TYR A 382 17.59 20.03 10.51
N VAL A 383 17.02 20.84 9.60
CA VAL A 383 15.61 21.22 9.59
C VAL A 383 14.96 20.73 8.30
N ILE A 384 13.86 20.02 8.43
CA ILE A 384 12.94 19.69 7.33
C ILE A 384 11.80 20.69 7.42
N PRO A 385 11.71 21.69 6.52
CA PRO A 385 10.73 22.77 6.63
C PRO A 385 9.29 22.31 6.43
N ALA A 386 8.36 23.05 7.00
CA ALA A 386 6.94 22.92 6.70
C ALA A 386 6.68 22.97 5.19
N GLY A 387 5.74 22.18 4.71
CA GLY A 387 5.44 22.02 3.29
C GLY A 387 6.37 21.06 2.53
N THR A 388 7.43 20.54 3.17
CA THR A 388 8.29 19.51 2.56
C THR A 388 7.54 18.18 2.48
N GLU A 389 7.60 17.53 1.34
CA GLU A 389 7.21 16.14 1.18
C GLU A 389 8.22 15.24 1.88
N VAL A 390 7.77 14.30 2.70
CA VAL A 390 8.62 13.40 3.47
C VAL A 390 8.27 11.96 3.10
N VAL A 391 9.27 11.24 2.59
CA VAL A 391 9.16 9.85 2.11
C VAL A 391 9.95 8.94 3.04
N GLY A 392 9.29 7.98 3.69
CA GLY A 392 9.96 6.87 4.37
C GLY A 392 10.13 5.72 3.39
N CYS A 393 11.32 5.57 2.83
CA CYS A 393 11.61 4.53 1.85
C CYS A 393 11.72 3.17 2.54
N HIS A 394 10.63 2.39 2.54
CA HIS A 394 10.56 1.10 3.23
C HIS A 394 11.64 0.13 2.75
N TRP A 395 11.92 0.11 1.45
CA TRP A 395 12.96 -0.75 0.88
C TRP A 395 14.35 -0.46 1.45
N ALA A 396 14.73 0.81 1.54
CA ALA A 396 16.02 1.22 2.08
C ALA A 396 16.08 1.01 3.61
N ILE A 397 15.01 1.40 4.33
CA ILE A 397 14.89 1.19 5.79
C ILE A 397 15.01 -0.29 6.14
N ALA A 398 14.41 -1.18 5.33
CA ALA A 398 14.48 -2.63 5.48
C ALA A 398 15.89 -3.22 5.30
N ARG A 399 16.83 -2.42 4.78
CA ARG A 399 18.22 -2.78 4.49
C ARG A 399 19.22 -1.97 5.28
N ASP A 400 18.75 -1.24 6.28
CA ASP A 400 19.64 -0.51 7.20
C ASP A 400 20.57 -1.51 7.91
N PRO A 401 21.89 -1.48 7.64
CA PRO A 401 22.80 -2.51 8.14
C PRO A 401 22.98 -2.48 9.66
N GLU A 402 22.66 -1.34 10.31
CA GLU A 402 22.73 -1.22 11.77
C GLU A 402 21.61 -2.00 12.46
N VAL A 403 20.46 -2.20 11.78
CA VAL A 403 19.29 -2.87 12.34
C VAL A 403 19.02 -4.23 11.66
N PHE A 404 19.22 -4.29 10.35
CA PHE A 404 18.97 -5.46 9.52
C PHE A 404 20.26 -5.90 8.78
N PRO A 405 21.28 -6.42 9.49
CA PRO A 405 22.46 -6.97 8.82
C PRO A 405 22.06 -8.05 7.82
N ASP A 406 22.79 -8.18 6.72
CA ASP A 406 22.47 -9.06 5.60
C ASP A 406 21.06 -8.79 5.04
N GLY A 407 20.73 -7.52 4.79
CA GLY A 407 19.38 -7.07 4.44
C GLY A 407 18.79 -7.68 3.18
N GLU A 408 19.59 -8.23 2.26
CA GLU A 408 19.11 -8.95 1.07
C GLU A 408 18.69 -10.39 1.38
N GLU A 409 19.21 -11.00 2.45
CA GLU A 409 18.87 -12.36 2.85
C GLU A 409 17.50 -12.41 3.55
N PHE A 410 16.74 -13.47 3.26
CA PHE A 410 15.51 -13.80 3.97
C PHE A 410 15.85 -14.64 5.21
N LYS A 411 15.83 -14.01 6.38
CA LYS A 411 16.34 -14.58 7.62
C LYS A 411 15.35 -14.38 8.78
N PRO A 412 14.29 -15.19 8.87
CA PRO A 412 13.28 -15.07 9.94
C PRO A 412 13.83 -15.07 11.36
N THR A 413 14.95 -15.77 11.59
CA THR A 413 15.58 -15.87 12.91
C THR A 413 16.04 -14.53 13.50
N ARG A 414 16.13 -13.47 12.67
CA ARG A 414 16.42 -12.11 13.20
C ARG A 414 15.33 -11.59 14.15
N TRP A 415 14.11 -12.07 13.97
CA TRP A 415 12.92 -11.67 14.72
C TRP A 415 12.74 -12.46 16.03
N LEU A 416 13.58 -13.46 16.29
CA LEU A 416 13.49 -14.30 17.46
C LEU A 416 14.61 -14.00 18.44
N ASP A 417 14.28 -14.05 19.73
CA ASP A 417 15.26 -14.03 20.82
C ASP A 417 15.92 -15.41 21.01
N ASP A 418 16.87 -15.51 21.94
CA ASP A 418 17.59 -16.75 22.25
C ASP A 418 16.68 -17.88 22.80
N GLN A 419 15.45 -17.52 23.19
CA GLN A 419 14.45 -18.47 23.69
C GLN A 419 13.41 -18.83 22.61
N GLY A 420 13.60 -18.35 21.38
CA GLY A 420 12.70 -18.60 20.25
C GLY A 420 11.38 -17.83 20.30
N ARG A 421 11.29 -16.76 21.09
CA ARG A 421 10.15 -15.87 21.16
C ARG A 421 10.35 -14.68 20.23
N LEU A 422 9.27 -14.10 19.75
CA LEU A 422 9.34 -12.85 18.98
C LEU A 422 9.94 -11.72 19.82
N LYS A 423 10.85 -10.97 19.23
CA LYS A 423 11.44 -9.78 19.83
C LYS A 423 10.44 -8.63 19.88
N ASP A 424 10.34 -7.95 21.00
CA ASP A 424 9.47 -6.79 21.18
C ASP A 424 10.13 -5.48 20.72
N ASP A 425 11.47 -5.44 20.67
CA ASP A 425 12.27 -4.26 20.39
C ASP A 425 12.63 -4.09 18.91
N LEU A 426 12.54 -5.15 18.11
CA LEU A 426 12.75 -5.10 16.67
C LEU A 426 11.44 -4.81 15.96
N LYS A 427 11.40 -3.73 15.17
CA LYS A 427 10.20 -3.32 14.42
C LYS A 427 10.54 -2.96 12.99
N PHE A 428 9.64 -3.30 12.09
CA PHE A 428 9.63 -2.79 10.74
C PHE A 428 8.33 -2.02 10.47
N PHE A 429 8.38 -1.04 9.59
CA PHE A 429 7.28 -0.09 9.37
C PHE A 429 6.37 -0.52 8.21
N ASN A 430 6.14 -1.81 8.04
CA ASN A 430 5.35 -2.33 6.93
C ASN A 430 3.99 -1.65 6.77
N TRP A 431 3.36 -1.29 7.90
CA TRP A 431 2.05 -0.63 7.93
C TRP A 431 2.12 0.89 7.80
N GLY A 432 3.30 1.45 7.54
CA GLY A 432 3.54 2.89 7.49
C GLY A 432 3.74 3.52 8.86
N PHE A 433 3.54 4.84 8.98
CA PHE A 433 4.03 5.60 10.10
C PHE A 433 2.95 6.39 10.82
N GLY A 434 3.02 6.40 12.16
CA GLY A 434 2.31 7.30 13.05
C GLY A 434 0.78 7.36 12.82
N ARG A 435 0.23 8.56 12.73
CA ARG A 435 -1.22 8.76 12.60
C ARG A 435 -1.79 8.37 11.23
N ARG A 436 -0.95 7.99 10.28
CA ARG A 436 -1.32 7.52 8.94
C ARG A 436 -1.06 6.04 8.74
N VAL A 437 -0.81 5.30 9.81
CA VAL A 437 -0.66 3.84 9.78
C VAL A 437 -1.87 3.19 9.08
N CYS A 438 -1.63 2.07 8.41
CA CYS A 438 -2.65 1.34 7.66
C CYS A 438 -3.85 0.98 8.56
N PRO A 439 -5.07 1.39 8.19
CA PRO A 439 -6.25 1.02 8.99
C PRO A 439 -6.60 -0.47 8.87
N GLY A 440 -6.18 -1.14 7.80
CA GLY A 440 -6.47 -2.55 7.52
C GLY A 440 -5.44 -3.53 8.10
N GLN A 441 -4.45 -3.08 8.88
CA GLN A 441 -3.36 -3.94 9.37
C GLN A 441 -3.87 -5.21 10.06
N HIS A 442 -4.86 -5.10 10.96
CA HIS A 442 -5.35 -6.25 11.73
C HIS A 442 -6.08 -7.29 10.88
N LEU A 443 -6.80 -6.84 9.85
CA LEU A 443 -7.42 -7.74 8.87
C LEU A 443 -6.36 -8.43 8.00
N ALA A 444 -5.36 -7.67 7.58
CA ALA A 444 -4.29 -8.19 6.72
C ALA A 444 -3.36 -9.15 7.47
N ASP A 445 -2.96 -8.84 8.71
CA ASP A 445 -2.13 -9.73 9.54
C ASP A 445 -2.79 -11.09 9.73
N ARG A 446 -4.10 -11.12 10.00
CA ARG A 446 -4.86 -12.37 10.13
C ARG A 446 -4.90 -13.14 8.80
N SER A 447 -5.11 -12.45 7.67
CA SER A 447 -5.07 -13.07 6.34
C SER A 447 -3.71 -13.66 6.03
N VAL A 448 -2.64 -12.90 6.27
CA VAL A 448 -1.28 -13.36 6.01
C VAL A 448 -0.90 -14.51 6.93
N PHE A 449 -1.26 -14.43 8.21
CA PHE A 449 -1.00 -15.51 9.17
C PHE A 449 -1.65 -16.83 8.75
N ILE A 450 -2.97 -16.83 8.53
CA ILE A 450 -3.67 -18.09 8.22
C ILE A 450 -3.20 -18.72 6.92
N ASN A 451 -2.90 -17.90 5.89
CA ASN A 451 -2.36 -18.42 4.63
C ASN A 451 -0.93 -18.91 4.78
N THR A 452 -0.07 -18.19 5.50
CA THR A 452 1.32 -18.64 5.75
C THR A 452 1.32 -19.95 6.50
N ALA A 453 0.54 -20.06 7.57
CA ALA A 453 0.43 -21.30 8.35
C ALA A 453 -0.09 -22.46 7.49
N LEU A 454 -1.18 -22.29 6.74
CA LEU A 454 -1.77 -23.32 5.92
C LEU A 454 -0.87 -23.71 4.74
N VAL A 455 -0.26 -22.76 4.04
CA VAL A 455 0.64 -23.02 2.89
C VAL A 455 1.87 -23.80 3.35
N LEU A 456 2.54 -23.37 4.41
CA LEU A 456 3.73 -24.05 4.94
C LEU A 456 3.39 -25.42 5.58
N TRP A 457 2.20 -25.56 6.16
CA TRP A 457 1.72 -26.82 6.69
C TRP A 457 1.41 -27.83 5.57
N ALA A 458 0.76 -27.35 4.48
CA ALA A 458 0.27 -28.19 3.40
C ALA A 458 1.34 -28.60 2.39
N PHE A 459 2.31 -27.72 2.09
CA PHE A 459 3.25 -27.89 0.97
C PHE A 459 4.70 -27.73 1.38
N GLU A 460 5.56 -28.52 0.74
CA GLU A 460 6.97 -28.24 0.54
C GLU A 460 7.10 -27.49 -0.78
N ILE A 461 7.57 -26.24 -0.73
CA ILE A 461 7.69 -25.38 -1.91
C ILE A 461 9.16 -25.30 -2.29
N SER A 462 9.46 -25.49 -3.57
CA SER A 462 10.83 -25.46 -4.08
C SER A 462 10.93 -24.76 -5.42
N GLU A 463 12.11 -24.27 -5.70
CA GLU A 463 12.49 -23.71 -6.99
C GLU A 463 12.54 -24.81 -8.08
N ASP A 464 12.15 -24.47 -9.30
CA ASP A 464 12.46 -25.33 -10.45
C ASP A 464 13.90 -25.06 -10.90
N PRO A 465 14.81 -26.04 -10.84
CA PRO A 465 16.21 -25.85 -11.25
C PRO A 465 16.38 -25.38 -12.70
N LYS A 466 15.37 -25.59 -13.56
CA LYS A 466 15.38 -25.14 -14.95
C LYS A 466 14.96 -23.67 -15.10
N HIS A 467 14.28 -23.13 -14.10
CA HIS A 467 13.73 -21.77 -14.07
C HIS A 467 14.07 -21.13 -12.73
N PRO A 468 15.34 -20.75 -12.51
CA PRO A 468 15.77 -20.16 -11.24
C PRO A 468 15.01 -18.84 -10.98
N ILE A 469 14.61 -18.66 -9.72
CA ILE A 469 13.82 -17.51 -9.32
C ILE A 469 14.72 -16.29 -9.12
N ASP A 470 14.47 -15.22 -9.89
CA ASP A 470 15.06 -13.92 -9.61
C ASP A 470 14.29 -13.23 -8.45
N THR A 471 14.91 -13.20 -7.30
CA THR A 471 14.32 -12.55 -6.11
C THR A 471 14.21 -11.03 -6.22
N LEU A 472 14.87 -10.41 -7.20
CA LEU A 472 14.75 -8.99 -7.54
C LEU A 472 13.81 -8.74 -8.73
N GLY A 473 13.24 -9.80 -9.31
CA GLY A 473 12.17 -9.75 -10.32
C GLY A 473 10.87 -9.25 -9.67
N ILE A 474 10.74 -7.93 -9.59
CA ILE A 474 9.62 -7.22 -8.97
C ILE A 474 9.04 -6.26 -10.00
N MET A 475 7.73 -6.30 -10.18
CA MET A 475 7.02 -5.38 -11.06
C MET A 475 7.20 -3.92 -10.60
N ASP A 476 7.51 -3.04 -11.52
CA ASP A 476 7.63 -1.60 -11.21
C ASP A 476 6.24 -0.99 -11.01
N GLY A 477 6.00 -0.43 -9.83
CA GLY A 477 4.72 0.16 -9.46
C GLY A 477 4.75 0.82 -8.10
N ALA A 478 3.62 1.43 -7.73
CA ALA A 478 3.42 1.92 -6.37
C ALA A 478 3.33 0.77 -5.36
N LEU A 479 2.81 -0.38 -5.82
CA LEU A 479 2.78 -1.64 -5.09
C LEU A 479 3.73 -2.64 -5.75
N ALA A 480 4.49 -3.35 -4.94
CA ALA A 480 5.40 -4.39 -5.39
C ALA A 480 4.68 -5.74 -5.49
N HIS A 481 4.80 -6.36 -6.63
CA HIS A 481 4.43 -7.75 -6.86
C HIS A 481 5.63 -8.48 -7.44
N PRO A 482 5.81 -9.79 -7.16
CA PRO A 482 6.79 -10.55 -7.89
C PRO A 482 6.42 -10.60 -9.39
N GLU A 483 7.42 -10.54 -10.26
CA GLU A 483 7.23 -10.95 -11.66
C GLU A 483 6.81 -12.42 -11.71
N PRO A 484 6.11 -12.86 -12.76
CA PRO A 484 5.75 -14.27 -12.89
C PRO A 484 6.97 -15.19 -12.79
N PHE A 485 6.89 -16.20 -11.95
CA PHE A 485 7.94 -17.21 -11.74
C PHE A 485 7.34 -18.61 -11.54
N VAL A 486 8.14 -19.64 -11.70
CA VAL A 486 7.74 -21.03 -11.51
C VAL A 486 8.16 -21.50 -10.13
N ALA A 487 7.23 -22.11 -9.39
CA ALA A 487 7.48 -22.78 -8.13
C ALA A 487 6.83 -24.17 -8.12
N ARG A 488 7.48 -25.13 -7.48
CA ARG A 488 6.96 -26.49 -7.34
C ARG A 488 6.33 -26.65 -5.96
N PHE A 489 5.10 -27.16 -5.92
CA PHE A 489 4.35 -27.43 -4.71
C PHE A 489 4.21 -28.93 -4.51
N LYS A 490 4.85 -29.48 -3.48
CA LYS A 490 4.74 -30.88 -3.12
C LYS A 490 3.92 -31.01 -1.83
N PRO A 491 2.76 -31.69 -1.86
CA PRO A 491 1.99 -31.91 -0.64
C PRO A 491 2.80 -32.61 0.45
N ARG A 492 2.74 -32.08 1.67
CA ARG A 492 3.37 -32.64 2.89
C ARG A 492 2.42 -33.53 3.67
N VAL A 493 1.11 -33.32 3.50
CA VAL A 493 0.06 -33.97 4.24
C VAL A 493 -0.66 -34.94 3.34
N PRO A 494 -0.71 -36.24 3.67
CA PRO A 494 -1.51 -37.20 2.92
C PRO A 494 -3.00 -36.82 3.06
N ASP A 495 -3.78 -37.10 2.02
CA ASP A 495 -5.24 -36.89 1.98
C ASP A 495 -5.65 -35.45 2.29
N LEU A 496 -4.82 -34.47 1.85
CA LEU A 496 -5.01 -33.03 2.13
C LEU A 496 -6.42 -32.55 1.76
N ARG A 497 -6.96 -32.99 0.63
CA ARG A 497 -8.31 -32.63 0.18
C ARG A 497 -9.39 -33.12 1.12
N GLU A 498 -9.28 -34.37 1.58
CA GLU A 498 -10.23 -34.98 2.51
C GLU A 498 -10.19 -34.28 3.87
N LYS A 499 -9.00 -33.98 4.38
CA LYS A 499 -8.84 -33.22 5.64
C LYS A 499 -9.47 -31.83 5.55
N ILE A 500 -9.33 -31.13 4.42
CA ILE A 500 -9.97 -29.84 4.20
C ILE A 500 -11.50 -29.98 4.17
N ALA A 501 -12.04 -31.02 3.52
CA ALA A 501 -13.46 -31.27 3.48
C ALA A 501 -14.04 -31.52 4.88
N LEU A 502 -13.41 -32.41 5.66
CA LEU A 502 -13.81 -32.70 7.04
C LEU A 502 -13.77 -31.46 7.95
N PHE A 503 -12.75 -30.61 7.76
CA PHE A 503 -12.64 -29.37 8.53
C PHE A 503 -13.78 -28.38 8.18
N ARG A 504 -14.17 -28.27 6.91
CA ARG A 504 -15.30 -27.43 6.48
C ARG A 504 -16.62 -27.90 7.09
N ASP A 505 -16.87 -29.23 7.03
CA ASP A 505 -18.09 -29.80 7.62
C ASP A 505 -18.16 -29.55 9.14
N SER A 506 -17.02 -29.40 9.82
CA SER A 506 -16.98 -29.05 11.24
C SER A 506 -17.20 -27.56 11.56
N MET A 507 -17.14 -26.69 10.54
CA MET A 507 -17.37 -25.24 10.69
C MET A 507 -18.84 -24.83 10.41
N GLU A 508 -19.61 -25.69 9.73
CA GLU A 508 -21.05 -25.54 9.50
C GLU A 508 -21.85 -26.00 10.73
#